data_195d394bb9c76214c81c7b812c04726f
#
_entry.id   195d394bb9c76214c81c7b812c04726f
#
_cell.length_a   1.000
_cell.length_b   1.000
_cell.length_c   1.000
_cell.angle_alpha   90.00
_cell.angle_beta   90.00
_cell.angle_gamma   90.00
#
_symmetry.space_group_name_H-M   'P 1'
#
loop_
_entity.id
_entity.type
_entity.pdbx_description
1 polymer ?
#
loop_
_entity_poly.entity_id
_entity_poly.type
_entity_poly.pdbx_seq_one_letter_code
_entity_poly.pdbx_strand_id
1 'polypeptide(L)'
;MPPGIALVVFWLLVVTLGIAAVLVLGYRSLVWWLNAPDEPVVPLPNQSGAECVVLHFAEQFLDTVPKSEIPEWRRYRYTEVAEGKLVLTDELAEMMLLASLAELWQQGLLSFRVVAKDPDPFDPHSLDKEVLVSMGQMLPLTPLGRCFTVGYRIATRPVWLLREKRNEAVLEDLVEFALREVRRSLGWRKAKRNSAENLVRYVKEFLATTQPPSGAVANVKGALEALRAHDEALAEALQATIRYTLLALRRLEPDRDELGL
;
A
#
# COMPACT_ATOMS: atom_id res chain seq x y z
N MET A 1 -30.41 -47.87 12.23
CA MET A 1 -28.96 -48.03 12.46
C MET A 1 -28.70 -47.99 13.95
N PRO A 2 -27.89 -48.88 14.52
CA PRO A 2 -27.51 -48.78 15.91
C PRO A 2 -26.73 -47.47 16.17
N PRO A 3 -26.99 -46.74 17.25
CA PRO A 3 -26.41 -45.39 17.48
C PRO A 3 -24.87 -45.35 17.45
N GLY A 4 -24.21 -46.49 17.73
CA GLY A 4 -22.75 -46.59 17.67
C GLY A 4 -22.17 -46.51 16.25
N ILE A 5 -22.88 -47.04 15.23
CA ILE A 5 -22.41 -46.99 13.84
C ILE A 5 -22.50 -45.57 13.28
N ALA A 6 -23.55 -44.82 13.62
CA ALA A 6 -23.70 -43.43 13.21
C ALA A 6 -22.57 -42.52 13.76
N LEU A 7 -22.16 -42.79 15.00
CA LEU A 7 -21.04 -42.04 15.64
C LEU A 7 -19.71 -42.35 14.97
N VAL A 8 -19.42 -43.61 14.66
CA VAL A 8 -18.21 -44.02 13.95
C VAL A 8 -18.14 -43.43 12.55
N VAL A 9 -19.23 -43.43 11.80
CA VAL A 9 -19.30 -42.82 10.46
C VAL A 9 -19.12 -41.32 10.53
N PHE A 10 -19.71 -40.64 11.54
CA PHE A 10 -19.51 -39.20 11.75
C PHE A 10 -18.04 -38.87 12.02
N TRP A 11 -17.39 -39.59 12.92
CA TRP A 11 -15.96 -39.35 13.22
C TRP A 11 -15.06 -39.67 12.02
N LEU A 12 -15.33 -40.70 11.24
CA LEU A 12 -14.59 -40.97 10.01
C LEU A 12 -14.74 -39.85 8.99
N LEU A 13 -15.94 -39.28 8.83
CA LEU A 13 -16.16 -38.10 7.97
C LEU A 13 -15.40 -36.87 8.47
N VAL A 14 -15.44 -36.59 9.74
CA VAL A 14 -14.70 -35.43 10.31
C VAL A 14 -13.19 -35.58 10.12
N VAL A 15 -12.65 -36.77 10.36
CA VAL A 15 -11.20 -37.03 10.18
C VAL A 15 -10.81 -36.95 8.70
N THR A 16 -11.59 -37.52 7.79
CA THR A 16 -11.29 -37.48 6.35
C THR A 16 -11.38 -36.06 5.80
N LEU A 17 -12.38 -35.25 6.20
CA LEU A 17 -12.47 -33.84 5.86
C LEU A 17 -11.31 -33.02 6.45
N GLY A 18 -10.91 -33.31 7.67
CA GLY A 18 -9.76 -32.66 8.31
C GLY A 18 -8.44 -32.95 7.58
N ILE A 19 -8.21 -34.21 7.21
CA ILE A 19 -7.02 -34.62 6.43
C ILE A 19 -7.06 -33.97 5.03
N ALA A 20 -8.22 -33.98 4.36
CA ALA A 20 -8.36 -33.34 3.06
C ALA A 20 -8.07 -31.81 3.12
N ALA A 21 -8.58 -31.15 4.14
CA ALA A 21 -8.32 -29.73 4.36
C ALA A 21 -6.82 -29.43 4.59
N VAL A 22 -6.14 -30.23 5.43
CA VAL A 22 -4.70 -30.13 5.68
C VAL A 22 -3.89 -30.40 4.42
N LEU A 23 -4.27 -31.41 3.63
CA LEU A 23 -3.60 -31.72 2.36
C LEU A 23 -3.79 -30.60 1.32
N VAL A 24 -4.99 -30.03 1.23
CA VAL A 24 -5.27 -28.91 0.31
C VAL A 24 -4.51 -27.66 0.74
N LEU A 25 -4.50 -27.33 2.04
CA LEU A 25 -3.77 -26.18 2.56
C LEU A 25 -2.24 -26.38 2.44
N GLY A 26 -1.75 -27.58 2.75
CA GLY A 26 -0.33 -27.94 2.60
C GLY A 26 0.11 -27.92 1.14
N TYR A 27 -0.69 -28.48 0.24
CA TYR A 27 -0.45 -28.42 -1.20
C TYR A 27 -0.47 -26.96 -1.71
N ARG A 28 -1.43 -26.15 -1.25
CA ARG A 28 -1.50 -24.72 -1.58
C ARG A 28 -0.25 -23.98 -1.12
N SER A 29 0.22 -24.22 0.10
CA SER A 29 1.42 -23.59 0.64
C SER A 29 2.67 -24.04 -0.09
N LEU A 30 2.78 -25.33 -0.42
CA LEU A 30 3.89 -25.91 -1.16
C LEU A 30 3.95 -25.38 -2.59
N VAL A 31 2.81 -25.35 -3.29
CA VAL A 31 2.71 -24.81 -4.66
C VAL A 31 3.01 -23.30 -4.66
N TRP A 32 2.54 -22.57 -3.64
CA TRP A 32 2.89 -21.16 -3.48
C TRP A 32 4.39 -20.96 -3.23
N TRP A 33 5.00 -21.82 -2.41
CA TRP A 33 6.44 -21.77 -2.12
C TRP A 33 7.31 -22.21 -3.32
N LEU A 34 6.91 -23.26 -4.04
CA LEU A 34 7.63 -23.77 -5.22
C LEU A 34 7.48 -22.88 -6.46
N ASN A 35 6.34 -22.19 -6.60
CA ASN A 35 6.07 -21.27 -7.70
C ASN A 35 6.20 -19.79 -7.28
N ALA A 36 6.65 -19.50 -6.04
CA ALA A 36 7.12 -18.18 -5.71
C ALA A 36 8.35 -17.92 -6.60
N PRO A 37 8.21 -17.15 -7.72
CA PRO A 37 9.37 -16.85 -8.53
C PRO A 37 10.33 -16.10 -7.63
N ASP A 38 11.62 -16.31 -7.81
CA ASP A 38 12.65 -15.50 -7.17
C ASP A 38 12.22 -14.03 -7.30
N GLU A 39 11.91 -13.41 -6.17
CA GLU A 39 11.55 -11.99 -6.20
C GLU A 39 12.72 -11.27 -6.84
N PRO A 40 12.51 -10.55 -7.94
CA PRO A 40 13.61 -9.85 -8.57
C PRO A 40 14.22 -8.94 -7.51
N VAL A 41 15.50 -9.11 -7.25
CA VAL A 41 16.25 -8.26 -6.35
C VAL A 41 16.21 -6.85 -6.94
N VAL A 42 15.31 -6.02 -6.44
CA VAL A 42 15.27 -4.61 -6.78
C VAL A 42 16.29 -3.92 -5.89
N PRO A 43 17.29 -3.23 -6.47
CA PRO A 43 18.31 -2.53 -5.69
C PRO A 43 17.71 -1.61 -4.65
N LEU A 44 18.48 -1.31 -3.60
CA LEU A 44 18.07 -0.33 -2.60
C LEU A 44 17.94 1.06 -3.23
N PRO A 45 17.07 1.92 -2.68
CA PRO A 45 16.91 3.29 -3.15
C PRO A 45 18.24 4.05 -3.12
N ASN A 46 18.52 4.80 -4.19
CA ASN A 46 19.71 5.65 -4.30
C ASN A 46 19.36 7.09 -4.72
N GLN A 47 18.08 7.37 -4.94
CA GLN A 47 17.57 8.67 -5.38
C GLN A 47 16.39 9.08 -4.51
N SER A 48 16.25 10.38 -4.26
CA SER A 48 15.07 10.95 -3.62
C SER A 48 13.94 11.07 -4.65
N GLY A 49 12.75 10.56 -4.31
CA GLY A 49 11.52 10.73 -5.11
C GLY A 49 10.61 11.79 -4.52
N ALA A 50 9.44 11.97 -5.13
CA ALA A 50 8.42 12.91 -4.68
C ALA A 50 8.00 12.68 -3.21
N GLU A 51 7.95 11.43 -2.75
CA GLU A 51 7.66 11.09 -1.34
C GLU A 51 8.66 11.73 -0.35
N CYS A 52 9.93 11.78 -0.74
CA CYS A 52 10.97 12.42 0.07
C CYS A 52 10.79 13.93 0.14
N VAL A 53 10.40 14.54 -1.00
CA VAL A 53 10.12 15.98 -1.09
C VAL A 53 8.91 16.34 -0.24
N VAL A 54 7.81 15.57 -0.35
CA VAL A 54 6.59 15.78 0.44
C VAL A 54 6.89 15.65 1.94
N LEU A 55 7.65 14.65 2.35
CA LEU A 55 7.97 14.48 3.77
C LEU A 55 8.88 15.57 4.30
N HIS A 56 9.90 15.97 3.54
CA HIS A 56 10.88 16.99 3.95
C HIS A 56 10.26 18.40 4.00
N PHE A 57 9.34 18.69 3.08
CA PHE A 57 8.68 19.99 2.95
C PHE A 57 7.16 19.89 3.21
N ALA A 58 6.75 19.04 4.14
CA ALA A 58 5.34 18.70 4.38
C ALA A 58 4.44 19.95 4.60
N GLU A 59 4.96 21.00 5.24
CA GLU A 59 4.23 22.27 5.45
C GLU A 59 3.83 22.98 4.15
N GLN A 60 4.46 22.65 3.03
CA GLN A 60 4.12 23.23 1.73
C GLN A 60 3.04 22.45 0.98
N PHE A 61 2.69 21.26 1.46
CA PHE A 61 1.73 20.36 0.84
C PHE A 61 0.48 20.12 1.70
N LEU A 62 0.61 20.25 3.03
CA LEU A 62 -0.42 19.90 4.00
C LEU A 62 -0.54 20.96 5.08
N ASP A 63 -1.75 21.07 5.61
CA ASP A 63 -2.01 21.91 6.77
C ASP A 63 -1.37 21.33 8.02
N THR A 64 -0.67 22.16 8.76
CA THR A 64 0.01 21.78 10.00
C THR A 64 -0.75 22.29 11.22
N VAL A 65 -0.77 21.48 12.28
CA VAL A 65 -1.39 21.84 13.55
C VAL A 65 -0.32 21.98 14.61
N PRO A 66 -0.34 23.02 15.45
CA PRO A 66 0.59 23.17 16.56
C PRO A 66 0.49 21.99 17.55
N LYS A 67 1.62 21.46 17.97
CA LYS A 67 1.70 20.33 18.92
C LYS A 67 0.99 20.62 20.25
N SER A 68 0.94 21.89 20.65
CA SER A 68 0.24 22.36 21.86
C SER A 68 -1.29 22.19 21.77
N GLU A 69 -1.85 22.18 20.57
CA GLU A 69 -3.29 22.05 20.34
C GLU A 69 -3.78 20.59 20.34
N ILE A 70 -2.85 19.63 20.20
CA ILE A 70 -3.18 18.21 20.13
C ILE A 70 -2.99 17.56 21.51
N PRO A 71 -4.05 17.02 22.12
CA PRO A 71 -3.96 16.26 23.36
C PRO A 71 -2.97 15.10 23.23
N GLU A 72 -2.21 14.77 24.29
CA GLU A 72 -1.17 13.75 24.25
C GLU A 72 -1.69 12.40 23.77
N TRP A 73 -2.87 11.99 24.23
CA TRP A 73 -3.49 10.72 23.85
C TRP A 73 -3.91 10.62 22.37
N ARG A 74 -3.95 11.74 21.62
CA ARG A 74 -4.21 11.77 20.18
C ARG A 74 -2.95 11.88 19.34
N ARG A 75 -1.78 12.20 19.94
CA ARG A 75 -0.54 12.48 19.20
C ARG A 75 -0.02 11.30 18.41
N TYR A 76 -0.38 10.09 18.76
CA TYR A 76 0.01 8.88 18.02
C TYR A 76 -0.50 8.86 16.57
N ARG A 77 -1.54 9.64 16.26
CA ARG A 77 -2.09 9.78 14.90
C ARG A 77 -1.36 10.81 14.05
N TYR A 78 -0.43 11.51 14.63
CA TYR A 78 0.25 12.64 14.00
C TYR A 78 1.75 12.36 13.86
N THR A 79 2.32 12.94 12.80
CA THR A 79 3.77 12.95 12.56
C THR A 79 4.29 14.37 12.74
N GLU A 80 5.35 14.53 13.52
CA GLU A 80 6.06 15.79 13.63
C GLU A 80 6.90 16.00 12.37
N VAL A 81 6.60 17.07 11.62
CA VAL A 81 7.24 17.41 10.34
C VAL A 81 8.19 18.58 10.45
N ALA A 82 7.96 19.48 11.43
CA ALA A 82 8.86 20.54 11.84
C ALA A 82 8.73 20.74 13.36
N GLU A 83 9.61 21.52 13.95
CA GLU A 83 9.61 21.77 15.41
C GLU A 83 8.23 22.29 15.88
N GLY A 84 7.57 21.51 16.72
CA GLY A 84 6.25 21.85 17.25
C GLY A 84 5.07 21.81 16.27
N LYS A 85 5.27 21.34 15.02
CA LYS A 85 4.24 21.25 13.99
C LYS A 85 3.94 19.81 13.63
N LEU A 86 2.69 19.46 13.66
CA LEU A 86 2.17 18.10 13.44
C LEU A 86 1.27 18.06 12.20
N VAL A 87 1.30 16.94 11.47
CA VAL A 87 0.40 16.61 10.37
C VAL A 87 -0.23 15.25 10.66
N LEU A 88 -1.45 15.00 10.22
CA LEU A 88 -2.05 13.68 10.29
C LEU A 88 -1.21 12.68 9.48
N THR A 89 -0.80 11.59 10.12
CA THR A 89 0.07 10.59 9.50
C THR A 89 -0.55 9.96 8.26
N ASP A 90 -1.87 9.73 8.28
CA ASP A 90 -2.59 9.15 7.15
C ASP A 90 -2.64 10.12 5.96
N GLU A 91 -2.87 11.43 6.20
CA GLU A 91 -2.85 12.47 5.14
C GLU A 91 -1.45 12.64 4.55
N LEU A 92 -0.43 12.57 5.38
CA LEU A 92 0.97 12.63 4.92
C LEU A 92 1.30 11.43 4.04
N ALA A 93 0.91 10.23 4.45
CA ALA A 93 1.10 9.01 3.68
C ALA A 93 0.33 9.04 2.35
N GLU A 94 -0.93 9.50 2.36
CA GLU A 94 -1.75 9.70 1.16
C GLU A 94 -1.05 10.64 0.18
N MET A 95 -0.59 11.80 0.66
CA MET A 95 0.10 12.80 -0.17
C MET A 95 1.41 12.27 -0.74
N MET A 96 2.19 11.53 0.04
CA MET A 96 3.44 10.90 -0.42
C MET A 96 3.20 9.90 -1.55
N LEU A 97 2.18 9.04 -1.42
CA LEU A 97 1.80 8.07 -2.43
C LEU A 97 1.29 8.77 -3.70
N LEU A 98 0.39 9.74 -3.55
CA LEU A 98 -0.17 10.49 -4.67
C LEU A 98 0.90 11.27 -5.44
N ALA A 99 1.78 11.96 -4.73
CA ALA A 99 2.87 12.71 -5.34
C ALA A 99 3.84 11.81 -6.13
N SER A 100 4.19 10.64 -5.57
CA SER A 100 5.05 9.67 -6.27
C SER A 100 4.38 9.10 -7.51
N LEU A 101 3.09 8.79 -7.46
CA LEU A 101 2.35 8.30 -8.62
C LEU A 101 2.21 9.39 -9.70
N ALA A 102 1.97 10.66 -9.29
CA ALA A 102 1.90 11.79 -10.22
C ALA A 102 3.24 12.07 -10.91
N GLU A 103 4.35 12.01 -10.16
CA GLU A 103 5.70 12.15 -10.73
C GLU A 103 6.00 11.05 -11.74
N LEU A 104 5.73 9.79 -11.41
CA LEU A 104 5.96 8.65 -12.28
C LEU A 104 5.07 8.69 -13.54
N TRP A 105 3.84 9.16 -13.41
CA TRP A 105 2.94 9.40 -14.54
C TRP A 105 3.47 10.53 -15.44
N GLN A 106 3.89 11.66 -14.89
CA GLN A 106 4.45 12.79 -15.64
C GLN A 106 5.71 12.39 -16.40
N GLN A 107 6.51 11.48 -15.86
CA GLN A 107 7.69 10.91 -16.51
C GLN A 107 7.34 9.86 -17.58
N GLY A 108 6.07 9.52 -17.78
CA GLY A 108 5.61 8.50 -18.72
C GLY A 108 5.95 7.06 -18.32
N LEU A 109 6.34 6.84 -17.06
CA LEU A 109 6.71 5.51 -16.55
C LEU A 109 5.49 4.70 -16.10
N LEU A 110 4.44 5.38 -15.66
CA LEU A 110 3.13 4.81 -15.36
C LEU A 110 2.06 5.44 -16.25
N SER A 111 1.07 4.65 -16.58
CA SER A 111 -0.18 5.13 -17.18
C SER A 111 -1.37 4.56 -16.39
N PHE A 112 -2.44 5.34 -16.32
CA PHE A 112 -3.63 5.02 -15.55
C PHE A 112 -4.85 4.97 -16.45
N ARG A 113 -5.78 4.08 -16.12
CA ARG A 113 -7.09 3.98 -16.78
C ARG A 113 -8.15 3.71 -15.71
N VAL A 114 -9.18 4.54 -15.71
CA VAL A 114 -10.33 4.37 -14.80
C VAL A 114 -11.36 3.48 -15.48
N VAL A 115 -11.86 2.49 -14.76
CA VAL A 115 -12.95 1.64 -15.21
C VAL A 115 -14.06 1.64 -14.15
N ALA A 116 -15.31 1.52 -14.59
CA ALA A 116 -16.43 1.36 -13.67
C ALA A 116 -16.33 0.00 -12.96
N LYS A 117 -16.65 -0.02 -11.68
CA LYS A 117 -16.71 -1.22 -10.84
C LYS A 117 -18.03 -1.24 -10.10
N ASP A 118 -18.68 -2.40 -10.03
CA ASP A 118 -19.84 -2.55 -9.17
C ASP A 118 -19.36 -2.48 -7.70
N PRO A 119 -19.93 -1.56 -6.88
CA PRO A 119 -19.58 -1.45 -5.48
C PRO A 119 -19.89 -2.76 -4.75
N ASP A 120 -19.01 -3.16 -3.82
CA ASP A 120 -19.29 -4.30 -2.96
C ASP A 120 -20.44 -3.94 -2.01
N PRO A 121 -21.59 -4.63 -2.08
CA PRO A 121 -22.75 -4.34 -1.24
C PRO A 121 -22.48 -4.55 0.26
N PHE A 122 -21.44 -5.27 0.61
CA PHE A 122 -21.04 -5.54 2.00
C PHE A 122 -19.99 -4.57 2.53
N ASP A 123 -19.39 -3.74 1.67
CA ASP A 123 -18.46 -2.68 2.08
C ASP A 123 -19.04 -1.30 1.77
N PRO A 124 -19.54 -0.55 2.81
CA PRO A 124 -20.13 0.78 2.62
C PRO A 124 -19.13 1.83 2.12
N HIS A 125 -17.83 1.51 2.10
CA HIS A 125 -16.78 2.38 1.59
C HIS A 125 -16.23 1.91 0.24
N SER A 126 -16.83 0.85 -0.34
CA SER A 126 -16.46 0.33 -1.66
C SER A 126 -16.55 1.44 -2.71
N LEU A 127 -15.53 1.50 -3.55
CA LEU A 127 -15.46 2.46 -4.64
C LEU A 127 -16.26 1.96 -5.86
N ASP A 128 -16.91 2.88 -6.55
CA ASP A 128 -17.62 2.64 -7.82
C ASP A 128 -16.69 2.67 -9.04
N LYS A 129 -15.43 2.98 -8.82
CA LYS A 129 -14.39 3.07 -9.84
C LYS A 129 -13.17 2.26 -9.43
N GLU A 130 -12.57 1.61 -10.39
CA GLU A 130 -11.30 0.91 -10.26
C GLU A 130 -10.27 1.59 -11.14
N VAL A 131 -9.07 1.84 -10.60
CA VAL A 131 -7.97 2.40 -11.37
C VAL A 131 -7.01 1.28 -11.76
N LEU A 132 -6.82 1.10 -13.06
CA LEU A 132 -5.85 0.17 -13.62
C LEU A 132 -4.55 0.91 -13.93
N VAL A 133 -3.44 0.27 -13.62
CA VAL A 133 -2.09 0.81 -13.73
C VAL A 133 -1.30 -0.05 -14.69
N SER A 134 -0.72 0.56 -15.72
CA SER A 134 0.26 -0.08 -16.59
C SER A 134 1.63 0.54 -16.35
N MET A 135 2.65 -0.31 -16.30
CA MET A 135 4.05 0.09 -16.13
C MET A 135 4.84 -0.23 -17.40
N GLY A 136 5.35 0.80 -18.07
CA GLY A 136 6.08 0.64 -19.33
C GLY A 136 7.54 0.25 -19.16
N GLN A 137 8.17 0.67 -18.07
CA GLN A 137 9.59 0.46 -17.77
C GLN A 137 9.81 0.22 -16.29
N MET A 138 11.03 -0.18 -15.91
CA MET A 138 11.42 -0.25 -14.52
C MET A 138 11.42 1.15 -13.91
N LEU A 139 10.75 1.30 -12.75
CA LEU A 139 10.67 2.58 -12.07
C LEU A 139 12.03 3.02 -11.50
N PRO A 140 12.24 4.32 -11.29
CA PRO A 140 13.47 4.83 -10.72
C PRO A 140 13.72 4.27 -9.32
N LEU A 141 14.98 4.21 -8.93
CA LEU A 141 15.41 3.71 -7.61
C LEU A 141 15.18 4.77 -6.52
N THR A 142 13.92 5.17 -6.35
CA THR A 142 13.43 5.94 -5.21
C THR A 142 12.81 5.01 -4.17
N PRO A 143 12.62 5.43 -2.92
CA PRO A 143 11.99 4.58 -1.90
C PRO A 143 10.67 3.96 -2.37
N LEU A 144 9.72 4.78 -2.85
CA LEU A 144 8.45 4.26 -3.35
C LEU A 144 8.54 3.65 -4.74
N GLY A 145 9.38 4.15 -5.64
CA GLY A 145 9.61 3.56 -6.95
C GLY A 145 10.03 2.10 -6.86
N ARG A 146 10.93 1.78 -5.92
CA ARG A 146 11.30 0.39 -5.60
C ARG A 146 10.10 -0.43 -5.12
N CYS A 147 9.35 0.11 -4.16
CA CYS A 147 8.18 -0.58 -3.58
C CYS A 147 7.08 -0.80 -4.62
N PHE A 148 6.81 0.19 -5.48
CA PHE A 148 5.86 0.05 -6.58
C PHE A 148 6.32 -0.97 -7.64
N THR A 149 7.62 -1.04 -7.94
CA THR A 149 8.15 -2.06 -8.86
C THR A 149 7.87 -3.48 -8.32
N VAL A 150 8.12 -3.71 -7.04
CA VAL A 150 7.81 -5.00 -6.38
C VAL A 150 6.31 -5.24 -6.37
N GLY A 151 5.52 -4.25 -5.93
CA GLY A 151 4.06 -4.32 -5.87
C GLY A 151 3.42 -4.64 -7.22
N TYR A 152 3.83 -3.95 -8.28
CA TYR A 152 3.33 -4.19 -9.64
C TYR A 152 3.60 -5.62 -10.12
N ARG A 153 4.81 -6.12 -9.88
CA ARG A 153 5.18 -7.49 -10.27
C ARG A 153 4.36 -8.53 -9.52
N ILE A 154 4.02 -8.29 -8.25
CA ILE A 154 3.17 -9.18 -7.48
C ILE A 154 1.72 -9.09 -7.98
N ALA A 155 1.18 -7.89 -8.18
CA ALA A 155 -0.19 -7.64 -8.62
C ALA A 155 -0.49 -8.20 -10.02
N THR A 156 0.51 -8.19 -10.93
CA THR A 156 0.35 -8.69 -12.31
C THR A 156 0.67 -10.17 -12.49
N ARG A 157 1.12 -10.87 -11.43
CA ARG A 157 1.42 -12.30 -11.51
C ARG A 157 0.14 -13.13 -11.70
N PRO A 158 0.19 -14.17 -12.56
CA PRO A 158 -0.88 -15.15 -12.61
C PRO A 158 -0.96 -15.89 -11.27
N VAL A 159 -1.98 -15.60 -10.50
CA VAL A 159 -2.31 -16.38 -9.29
C VAL A 159 -3.01 -17.65 -9.75
N TRP A 160 -2.27 -18.77 -9.96
CA TRP A 160 -2.75 -20.07 -10.44
C TRP A 160 -2.81 -20.25 -11.98
N LEU A 161 -2.64 -21.47 -12.41
CA LEU A 161 -2.75 -22.02 -13.77
C LEU A 161 -4.00 -21.59 -14.59
N LEU A 162 -4.92 -20.82 -14.03
CA LEU A 162 -6.19 -20.43 -14.62
C LEU A 162 -6.37 -18.93 -14.85
N ARG A 163 -5.42 -18.07 -14.46
CA ARG A 163 -5.50 -16.63 -14.75
C ARG A 163 -4.48 -16.25 -15.80
N GLU A 164 -4.95 -15.60 -16.85
CA GLU A 164 -4.10 -14.95 -17.83
C GLU A 164 -3.17 -13.92 -17.16
N LYS A 165 -1.95 -13.83 -17.67
CA LYS A 165 -0.99 -12.80 -17.24
C LYS A 165 -1.64 -11.43 -17.50
N ARG A 166 -1.92 -10.69 -16.44
CA ARG A 166 -2.42 -9.32 -16.58
C ARG A 166 -1.27 -8.38 -16.91
N ASN A 167 -1.47 -7.53 -17.91
CA ASN A 167 -0.52 -6.47 -18.25
C ASN A 167 -0.77 -5.20 -17.44
N GLU A 168 -1.86 -5.16 -16.66
CA GLU A 168 -2.28 -4.04 -15.82
C GLU A 168 -2.49 -4.54 -14.39
N ALA A 169 -2.06 -3.75 -13.42
CA ALA A 169 -2.35 -3.95 -12.01
C ALA A 169 -3.54 -3.10 -11.59
N VAL A 170 -4.33 -3.57 -10.64
CA VAL A 170 -5.29 -2.72 -9.93
C VAL A 170 -4.50 -1.83 -8.97
N LEU A 171 -4.80 -0.53 -8.93
CA LEU A 171 -4.07 0.43 -8.09
C LEU A 171 -4.15 0.05 -6.61
N GLU A 172 -5.30 -0.43 -6.15
CA GLU A 172 -5.48 -0.90 -4.77
C GLU A 172 -4.46 -1.99 -4.43
N ASP A 173 -4.37 -3.03 -5.27
CA ASP A 173 -3.39 -4.11 -5.11
C ASP A 173 -1.95 -3.58 -5.17
N LEU A 174 -1.66 -2.68 -6.11
CA LEU A 174 -0.34 -2.06 -6.25
C LEU A 174 0.09 -1.34 -4.98
N VAL A 175 -0.78 -0.50 -4.42
CA VAL A 175 -0.52 0.27 -3.19
C VAL A 175 -0.40 -0.68 -1.99
N GLU A 176 -1.29 -1.66 -1.87
CA GLU A 176 -1.22 -2.64 -0.78
C GLU A 176 0.10 -3.41 -0.79
N PHE A 177 0.51 -3.97 -1.94
CA PHE A 177 1.76 -4.70 -2.04
C PHE A 177 2.99 -3.81 -1.87
N ALA A 178 2.94 -2.56 -2.33
CA ALA A 178 4.00 -1.58 -2.08
C ALA A 178 4.15 -1.30 -0.57
N LEU A 179 3.05 -1.12 0.15
CA LEU A 179 3.07 -0.90 1.61
C LEU A 179 3.53 -2.16 2.38
N ARG A 180 3.21 -3.35 1.90
CA ARG A 180 3.75 -4.60 2.45
C ARG A 180 5.27 -4.68 2.26
N GLU A 181 5.79 -4.25 1.09
CA GLU A 181 7.24 -4.19 0.84
C GLU A 181 7.93 -3.14 1.71
N VAL A 182 7.30 -1.98 1.95
CA VAL A 182 7.76 -0.99 2.94
C VAL A 182 7.92 -1.63 4.31
N ARG A 183 6.89 -2.34 4.79
CA ARG A 183 6.91 -3.04 6.08
C ARG A 183 8.01 -4.10 6.14
N ARG A 184 8.18 -4.87 5.07
CA ARG A 184 9.23 -5.88 4.94
C ARG A 184 10.63 -5.24 4.98
N SER A 185 10.81 -4.12 4.29
CA SER A 185 12.10 -3.38 4.23
C SER A 185 12.51 -2.81 5.59
N LEU A 186 11.56 -2.38 6.41
CA LEU A 186 11.79 -1.95 7.80
C LEU A 186 12.20 -3.11 8.71
N GLY A 187 11.79 -4.33 8.37
CA GLY A 187 11.97 -5.51 9.20
C GLY A 187 11.04 -5.57 10.43
N TRP A 188 10.81 -6.77 10.94
CA TRP A 188 9.81 -7.06 11.97
C TRP A 188 10.00 -6.30 13.30
N ARG A 189 11.24 -5.90 13.63
CA ARG A 189 11.54 -5.16 14.88
C ARG A 189 11.15 -3.69 14.83
N LYS A 190 11.19 -3.10 13.64
CA LYS A 190 10.94 -1.67 13.42
C LYS A 190 9.55 -1.39 12.87
N ALA A 191 8.97 -2.36 12.16
CA ALA A 191 7.67 -2.21 11.56
C ALA A 191 6.57 -2.11 12.63
N LYS A 192 5.70 -1.12 12.44
CA LYS A 192 4.48 -0.92 13.22
C LYS A 192 3.31 -1.64 12.56
N ARG A 193 2.16 -1.66 13.25
CA ARG A 193 0.93 -2.17 12.65
C ARG A 193 0.36 -1.21 11.60
N ASN A 194 0.41 0.09 11.87
CA ASN A 194 -0.10 1.10 10.96
C ASN A 194 0.78 1.24 9.70
N SER A 195 0.21 0.98 8.54
CA SER A 195 0.89 1.04 7.24
C SER A 195 1.34 2.45 6.87
N ALA A 196 0.54 3.49 7.20
CA ALA A 196 0.90 4.89 6.98
C ALA A 196 2.12 5.29 7.84
N GLU A 197 2.16 4.88 9.11
CA GLU A 197 3.31 5.12 9.99
C GLU A 197 4.57 4.41 9.48
N ASN A 198 4.43 3.19 8.97
CA ASN A 198 5.54 2.46 8.36
C ASN A 198 6.09 3.19 7.14
N LEU A 199 5.22 3.69 6.27
CA LEU A 199 5.62 4.45 5.09
C LEU A 199 6.43 5.69 5.49
N VAL A 200 5.89 6.51 6.38
CA VAL A 200 6.57 7.72 6.87
C VAL A 200 7.93 7.39 7.49
N ARG A 201 7.99 6.33 8.31
CA ARG A 201 9.24 5.89 8.93
C ARG A 201 10.27 5.43 7.90
N TYR A 202 9.85 4.63 6.93
CA TYR A 202 10.70 4.12 5.86
C TYR A 202 11.36 5.27 5.07
N VAL A 203 10.55 6.27 4.68
CA VAL A 203 11.07 7.43 3.96
C VAL A 203 11.94 8.32 4.88
N LYS A 204 11.60 8.46 6.16
CA LYS A 204 12.47 9.16 7.15
C LYS A 204 13.84 8.50 7.30
N GLU A 205 13.93 7.18 7.34
CA GLU A 205 15.20 6.46 7.41
C GLU A 205 16.05 6.75 6.15
N PHE A 206 15.42 6.84 4.99
CA PHE A 206 16.10 7.22 3.75
C PHE A 206 16.59 8.69 3.76
N LEU A 207 15.73 9.63 4.20
CA LEU A 207 16.05 11.06 4.27
C LEU A 207 17.20 11.37 5.26
N ALA A 208 17.47 10.50 6.22
CA ALA A 208 18.62 10.64 7.11
C ALA A 208 19.97 10.63 6.35
N THR A 209 19.99 10.04 5.14
CA THR A 209 21.19 9.93 4.30
C THR A 209 21.14 10.76 3.02
N THR A 210 19.95 11.21 2.61
CA THR A 210 19.74 11.86 1.31
C THR A 210 18.73 13.00 1.45
N GLN A 211 19.18 14.24 1.23
CA GLN A 211 18.28 15.40 1.25
C GLN A 211 17.80 15.74 -0.16
N PRO A 212 16.49 16.00 -0.35
CA PRO A 212 15.97 16.45 -1.63
C PRO A 212 16.43 17.88 -1.93
N PRO A 213 16.68 18.23 -3.21
CA PRO A 213 17.07 19.58 -3.60
C PRO A 213 15.92 20.57 -3.38
N SER A 214 16.23 21.81 -3.04
CA SER A 214 15.22 22.85 -2.73
C SER A 214 14.24 23.15 -3.87
N GLY A 215 14.67 22.99 -5.14
CA GLY A 215 13.80 23.16 -6.31
C GLY A 215 12.81 22.02 -6.56
N ALA A 216 12.95 20.89 -5.87
CA ALA A 216 12.09 19.71 -6.10
C ALA A 216 10.63 19.93 -5.72
N VAL A 217 10.34 20.86 -4.78
CA VAL A 217 8.95 21.17 -4.39
C VAL A 217 8.13 21.67 -5.59
N ALA A 218 8.69 22.57 -6.42
CA ALA A 218 8.00 23.09 -7.60
C ALA A 218 7.70 21.97 -8.62
N ASN A 219 8.63 21.02 -8.78
CA ASN A 219 8.44 19.88 -9.68
C ASN A 219 7.31 18.98 -9.20
N VAL A 220 7.27 18.65 -7.89
CA VAL A 220 6.21 17.81 -7.32
C VAL A 220 4.84 18.49 -7.39
N LYS A 221 4.76 19.79 -7.06
CA LYS A 221 3.52 20.56 -7.22
C LYS A 221 3.09 20.60 -8.67
N GLY A 222 4.02 20.84 -9.60
CA GLY A 222 3.75 20.83 -11.03
C GLY A 222 3.25 19.47 -11.53
N ALA A 223 3.77 18.35 -11.01
CA ALA A 223 3.29 17.02 -11.36
C ALA A 223 1.84 16.78 -10.88
N LEU A 224 1.53 17.19 -9.65
CA LEU A 224 0.17 17.09 -9.09
C LEU A 224 -0.83 17.97 -9.84
N GLU A 225 -0.43 19.19 -10.20
CA GLU A 225 -1.25 20.12 -10.99
C GLU A 225 -1.45 19.61 -12.42
N ALA A 226 -0.40 19.09 -13.06
CA ALA A 226 -0.47 18.51 -14.39
C ALA A 226 -1.42 17.30 -14.44
N LEU A 227 -1.38 16.43 -13.44
CA LEU A 227 -2.28 15.29 -13.32
C LEU A 227 -3.74 15.75 -13.22
N ARG A 228 -4.04 16.74 -12.36
CA ARG A 228 -5.39 17.31 -12.20
C ARG A 228 -5.87 18.01 -13.47
N ALA A 229 -5.00 18.77 -14.11
CA ALA A 229 -5.33 19.48 -15.35
C ALA A 229 -5.54 18.54 -16.54
N HIS A 230 -4.87 17.38 -16.55
CA HIS A 230 -5.04 16.36 -17.57
C HIS A 230 -6.39 15.65 -17.47
N ASP A 231 -6.72 15.18 -16.27
CA ASP A 231 -7.98 14.48 -15.97
C ASP A 231 -8.28 14.57 -14.46
N GLU A 232 -9.20 15.47 -14.10
CA GLU A 232 -9.63 15.68 -12.71
C GLU A 232 -10.27 14.43 -12.11
N ALA A 233 -11.10 13.72 -12.89
CA ALA A 233 -11.76 12.52 -12.45
C ALA A 233 -10.77 11.38 -12.18
N LEU A 234 -9.69 11.29 -12.95
CA LEU A 234 -8.59 10.37 -12.70
C LEU A 234 -7.86 10.74 -11.39
N ALA A 235 -7.53 12.03 -11.20
CA ALA A 235 -6.84 12.48 -10.00
C ALA A 235 -7.66 12.19 -8.73
N GLU A 236 -8.97 12.43 -8.77
CA GLU A 236 -9.89 12.09 -7.70
C GLU A 236 -9.97 10.57 -7.45
N ALA A 237 -10.06 9.76 -8.51
CA ALA A 237 -10.10 8.31 -8.39
C ALA A 237 -8.80 7.74 -7.80
N LEU A 238 -7.64 8.28 -8.20
CA LEU A 238 -6.34 7.92 -7.61
C LEU A 238 -6.33 8.22 -6.10
N GLN A 239 -6.71 9.43 -5.73
CA GLN A 239 -6.74 9.87 -4.34
C GLN A 239 -7.72 9.03 -3.50
N ALA A 240 -8.92 8.80 -4.01
CA ALA A 240 -9.93 7.98 -3.34
C ALA A 240 -9.44 6.54 -3.13
N THR A 241 -8.82 5.93 -4.15
CA THR A 241 -8.28 4.57 -4.05
C THR A 241 -7.14 4.47 -3.02
N ILE A 242 -6.21 5.42 -3.01
CA ILE A 242 -5.12 5.46 -2.03
C ILE A 242 -5.69 5.55 -0.61
N ARG A 243 -6.61 6.49 -0.39
CA ARG A 243 -7.26 6.70 0.91
C ARG A 243 -8.02 5.45 1.36
N TYR A 244 -8.79 4.84 0.47
CA TYR A 244 -9.50 3.59 0.75
C TYR A 244 -8.53 2.48 1.16
N THR A 245 -7.44 2.27 0.40
CA THR A 245 -6.44 1.24 0.70
C THR A 245 -5.78 1.45 2.07
N LEU A 246 -5.40 2.69 2.40
CA LEU A 246 -4.82 3.02 3.71
C LEU A 246 -5.80 2.73 4.85
N LEU A 247 -7.09 3.08 4.68
CA LEU A 247 -8.14 2.80 5.67
C LEU A 247 -8.45 1.31 5.79
N ALA A 248 -8.49 0.57 4.68
CA ALA A 248 -8.72 -0.87 4.68
C ALA A 248 -7.61 -1.61 5.42
N LEU A 249 -6.35 -1.27 5.14
CA LEU A 249 -5.21 -1.85 5.84
C LEU A 249 -5.21 -1.55 7.34
N ARG A 250 -5.63 -0.35 7.73
CA ARG A 250 -5.78 0.01 9.14
C ARG A 250 -6.84 -0.81 9.85
N ARG A 251 -7.97 -1.11 9.19
CA ARG A 251 -9.05 -1.95 9.76
C ARG A 251 -8.62 -3.40 9.96
N LEU A 252 -7.78 -3.93 9.06
CA LEU A 252 -7.23 -5.28 9.19
C LEU A 252 -6.21 -5.40 10.32
N GLU A 253 -5.68 -4.27 10.79
CA GLU A 253 -4.68 -4.18 11.84
C GLU A 253 -5.16 -3.26 12.98
N PRO A 254 -6.31 -3.56 13.66
CA PRO A 254 -6.85 -2.70 14.69
C PRO A 254 -5.85 -2.48 15.83
N ASP A 255 -5.74 -1.26 16.30
CA ASP A 255 -4.89 -0.92 17.43
C ASP A 255 -5.38 -1.64 18.69
N ARG A 256 -4.44 -2.17 19.51
CA ARG A 256 -4.78 -2.79 20.79
C ARG A 256 -5.56 -1.88 21.73
N ASP A 257 -5.36 -0.57 21.59
CA ASP A 257 -6.04 0.46 22.38
C ASP A 257 -7.52 0.61 22.01
N GLU A 258 -7.94 0.22 20.79
CA GLU A 258 -9.35 0.16 20.40
C GLU A 258 -10.06 -1.08 20.96
N LEU A 259 -9.30 -2.10 21.35
CA LEU A 259 -9.83 -3.35 21.91
C LEU A 259 -9.90 -3.34 23.45
N GLY A 260 -9.45 -2.28 24.11
CA GLY A 260 -9.50 -2.16 25.58
C GLY A 260 -8.67 -3.22 26.31
N LEU A 261 -7.58 -3.74 25.72
CA LEU A 261 -6.69 -4.77 26.26
C LEU A 261 -5.37 -4.17 26.73
#